data_ea5292fd430fc153588a0927a6820136
#
_entry.id   ea5292fd430fc153588a0927a6820136
#
_cell.length_a   1.000
_cell.length_b   1.000
_cell.length_c   1.000
_cell.angle_alpha   90.00
_cell.angle_beta   90.00
_cell.angle_gamma   90.00
#
_symmetry.space_group_name_H-M   'P 1'
#
loop_
_entity.id
_entity.type
_entity.pdbx_description
1 polymer ?
#
loop_
_entity_poly.entity_id
_entity_poly.type
_entity_poly.pdbx_seq_one_letter_code
_entity_poly.pdbx_strand_id
1 'polypeptide(L)'
;EVKTADQPEALVQANAVGKGRSVVSKSPREAVVVAADTIVVLHGKVLGKPRDAEDAVRMLTYLSGHTHQVLTAVAVFYQGKEAVKVEKTDVEFYPLTKEQILSYLHTGEPMDKAGAYGIQGRGALLVKGINGSYSNVVGLPLGTLIRMLMEMGVINNDQLFNQGLSP
;
A
#
# COMPACT_ATOMS: atom_id res chain seq x y z
N GLU A 1 -8.91 15.65 11.91
CA GLU A 1 -9.00 14.78 13.10
C GLU A 1 -7.93 13.71 12.98
N VAL A 2 -6.95 13.77 13.88
CA VAL A 2 -5.97 12.68 14.05
C VAL A 2 -6.75 11.54 14.69
N LYS A 3 -7.24 10.59 13.90
CA LYS A 3 -7.70 9.32 14.45
C LYS A 3 -6.46 8.62 14.99
N THR A 4 -6.30 8.64 16.30
CA THR A 4 -5.47 7.68 17.01
C THR A 4 -6.06 6.32 16.69
N ALA A 5 -5.51 5.66 15.68
CA ALA A 5 -5.93 4.32 15.33
C ALA A 5 -5.30 3.39 16.36
N ASP A 6 -6.05 3.01 17.39
CA ASP A 6 -5.67 1.92 18.30
C ASP A 6 -5.43 0.60 17.53
N GLN A 7 -5.79 0.56 16.24
CA GLN A 7 -5.59 -0.57 15.34
C GLN A 7 -5.43 -0.09 13.88
N PRO A 8 -4.22 0.24 13.42
CA PRO A 8 -3.96 0.60 12.02
C PRO A 8 -4.45 -0.45 11.01
N GLU A 9 -4.35 -1.73 11.37
CA GLU A 9 -4.83 -2.84 10.54
C GLU A 9 -6.34 -2.76 10.30
N ALA A 10 -7.13 -2.48 11.32
CA ALA A 10 -8.58 -2.33 11.19
C ALA A 10 -8.95 -1.17 10.27
N LEU A 11 -8.21 -0.06 10.34
CA LEU A 11 -8.41 1.11 9.49
C LEU A 11 -8.17 0.77 8.02
N VAL A 12 -7.02 0.18 7.70
CA VAL A 12 -6.66 -0.13 6.31
C VAL A 12 -7.58 -1.20 5.73
N GLN A 13 -8.03 -2.17 6.52
CA GLN A 13 -9.04 -3.15 6.11
C GLN A 13 -10.38 -2.50 5.79
N ALA A 14 -10.89 -1.65 6.67
CA ALA A 14 -12.16 -0.95 6.46
C ALA A 14 -12.12 -0.09 5.20
N ASN A 15 -11.01 0.58 4.93
CA ASN A 15 -10.82 1.38 3.72
C ASN A 15 -10.84 0.53 2.46
N ALA A 16 -10.10 -0.57 2.42
CA ALA A 16 -10.05 -1.47 1.26
C ALA A 16 -11.43 -2.11 0.98
N VAL A 17 -12.10 -2.61 2.01
CA VAL A 17 -13.43 -3.19 1.92
C VAL A 17 -14.45 -2.16 1.44
N GLY A 18 -14.44 -0.96 1.99
CA GLY A 18 -15.34 0.12 1.56
C GLY A 18 -15.18 0.50 0.09
N LYS A 19 -13.92 0.63 -0.37
CA LYS A 19 -13.61 0.86 -1.78
C LYS A 19 -14.16 -0.26 -2.67
N GLY A 20 -13.91 -1.51 -2.30
CA GLY A 20 -14.35 -2.68 -3.06
C GLY A 20 -15.88 -2.76 -3.13
N ARG A 21 -16.58 -2.61 -2.04
CA ARG A 21 -18.06 -2.66 -1.99
C ARG A 21 -18.70 -1.59 -2.87
N SER A 22 -18.12 -0.41 -2.94
CA SER A 22 -18.63 0.67 -3.81
C SER A 22 -18.54 0.33 -5.30
N VAL A 23 -17.60 -0.53 -5.69
CA VAL A 23 -17.40 -0.99 -7.07
C VAL A 23 -18.28 -2.22 -7.36
N VAL A 24 -18.36 -3.17 -6.42
CA VAL A 24 -19.17 -4.40 -6.56
C VAL A 24 -20.61 -4.08 -6.93
N SER A 25 -21.21 -3.08 -6.30
CA SER A 25 -22.60 -2.66 -6.55
C SER A 25 -22.86 -2.20 -7.99
N LYS A 26 -21.80 -1.84 -8.73
CA LYS A 26 -21.86 -1.34 -10.12
C LYS A 26 -21.25 -2.30 -11.14
N SER A 27 -20.76 -3.45 -10.68
CA SER A 27 -20.08 -4.44 -11.51
C SER A 27 -21.00 -5.61 -11.90
N PRO A 28 -20.76 -6.26 -13.05
CA PRO A 28 -21.42 -7.52 -13.37
C PRO A 28 -21.18 -8.58 -12.30
N ARG A 29 -22.14 -9.49 -12.13
CA ARG A 29 -22.09 -10.52 -11.07
C ARG A 29 -20.88 -11.46 -11.19
N GLU A 30 -20.43 -11.71 -12.40
CA GLU A 30 -19.28 -12.56 -12.73
C GLU A 30 -17.93 -11.85 -12.62
N ALA A 31 -17.94 -10.54 -12.37
CA ALA A 31 -16.70 -9.78 -12.24
C ALA A 31 -15.95 -10.11 -10.93
N VAL A 32 -14.64 -10.15 -11.03
CA VAL A 32 -13.75 -10.14 -9.87
C VAL A 32 -13.41 -8.70 -9.54
N VAL A 33 -13.72 -8.27 -8.32
CA VAL A 33 -13.35 -6.93 -7.86
C VAL A 33 -12.20 -7.05 -6.87
N VAL A 34 -11.12 -6.34 -7.14
CA VAL A 34 -9.95 -6.21 -6.26
C VAL A 34 -9.84 -4.77 -5.82
N ALA A 35 -9.76 -4.55 -4.52
CA ALA A 35 -9.52 -3.25 -3.93
C ALA A 35 -8.35 -3.32 -2.96
N ALA A 36 -7.58 -2.25 -2.88
CA ALA A 36 -6.48 -2.13 -1.94
C ALA A 36 -6.45 -0.74 -1.30
N ASP A 37 -5.93 -0.68 -0.09
CA ASP A 37 -5.61 0.56 0.60
C ASP A 37 -4.29 0.40 1.32
N THR A 38 -3.47 1.45 1.31
CA THR A 38 -2.13 1.46 1.91
C THR A 38 -1.99 2.61 2.89
N ILE A 39 -1.45 2.32 4.06
CA ILE A 39 -1.09 3.31 5.07
C ILE A 39 0.36 3.13 5.52
N VAL A 40 0.95 4.22 5.97
CA VAL A 40 2.27 4.25 6.62
C VAL A 40 2.07 4.50 8.10
N VAL A 41 2.79 3.75 8.94
CA VAL A 41 2.68 3.84 10.39
C VAL A 41 4.07 3.97 11.02
N LEU A 42 4.27 5.00 11.83
CA LEU A 42 5.46 5.14 12.67
C LEU A 42 5.04 5.50 14.09
N HIS A 43 5.55 4.76 15.08
CA HIS A 43 5.24 4.94 16.51
C HIS A 43 3.73 5.04 16.79
N GLY A 44 2.94 4.18 16.13
CA GLY A 44 1.48 4.16 16.26
C GLY A 44 0.74 5.29 15.52
N LYS A 45 1.46 6.24 14.91
CA LYS A 45 0.86 7.33 14.13
C LYS A 45 0.70 6.93 12.68
N VAL A 46 -0.52 7.04 12.17
CA VAL A 46 -0.84 6.81 10.76
C VAL A 46 -0.54 8.05 9.95
N LEU A 47 0.26 7.87 8.89
CA LEU A 47 0.57 8.90 7.91
C LEU A 47 -0.16 8.59 6.61
N GLY A 48 -1.09 9.46 6.25
CA GLY A 48 -1.77 9.41 4.95
C GLY A 48 -1.02 10.20 3.88
N LYS A 49 -1.73 10.62 2.84
CA LYS A 49 -1.19 11.53 1.82
C LYS A 49 -0.96 12.91 2.43
N PRO A 50 0.13 13.61 2.05
CA PRO A 50 0.35 14.96 2.51
C PRO A 50 -0.73 15.91 1.97
N ARG A 51 -1.15 16.87 2.80
CA ARG A 51 -2.15 17.89 2.43
C ARG A 51 -1.56 18.97 1.54
N ASP A 52 -0.28 19.26 1.76
CA ASP A 52 0.50 20.29 1.08
C ASP A 52 1.99 19.99 1.16
N ALA A 53 2.81 20.84 0.56
CA ALA A 53 4.27 20.70 0.55
C ALA A 53 4.88 20.73 1.95
N GLU A 54 4.37 21.56 2.82
CA GLU A 54 4.85 21.68 4.21
C GLU A 54 4.55 20.40 5.00
N ASP A 55 3.38 19.82 4.80
CA ASP A 55 3.00 18.55 5.41
C ASP A 55 3.89 17.40 4.92
N ALA A 56 4.23 17.39 3.62
CA ALA A 56 5.17 16.42 3.06
C ALA A 56 6.56 16.52 3.69
N VAL A 57 7.05 17.74 3.90
CA VAL A 57 8.33 17.97 4.60
C VAL A 57 8.27 17.45 6.03
N ARG A 58 7.18 17.70 6.75
CA ARG A 58 6.99 17.20 8.12
C ARG A 58 6.99 15.66 8.16
N MET A 59 6.28 15.01 7.24
CA MET A 59 6.22 13.55 7.15
C MET A 59 7.61 12.95 6.87
N LEU A 60 8.33 13.46 5.88
CA LEU A 60 9.67 12.97 5.53
C LEU A 60 10.69 13.21 6.66
N THR A 61 10.60 14.34 7.34
CA THR A 61 11.42 14.63 8.52
C THR A 61 11.12 13.64 9.64
N TYR A 62 9.86 13.33 9.86
CA TYR A 62 9.43 12.35 10.87
C TYR A 62 9.91 10.93 10.57
N LEU A 63 9.91 10.54 9.29
CA LEU A 63 10.35 9.21 8.84
C LEU A 63 11.89 9.09 8.77
N SER A 64 12.61 10.20 8.63
CA SER A 64 14.07 10.24 8.47
C SER A 64 14.77 9.43 9.56
N GLY A 65 15.65 8.51 9.16
CA GLY A 65 16.47 7.70 10.06
C GLY A 65 15.72 6.68 10.91
N HIS A 66 14.41 6.46 10.65
CA HIS A 66 13.58 5.51 11.39
C HIS A 66 13.17 4.33 10.53
N THR A 67 12.75 3.27 11.21
CA THR A 67 12.02 2.14 10.60
C THR A 67 10.54 2.35 10.85
N HIS A 68 9.78 2.51 9.77
CA HIS A 68 8.32 2.58 9.80
C HIS A 68 7.70 1.33 9.19
N GLN A 69 6.39 1.21 9.31
CA GLN A 69 5.63 0.10 8.75
C GLN A 69 4.74 0.58 7.61
N VAL A 70 4.69 -0.21 6.54
CA VAL A 70 3.73 -0.05 5.46
C VAL A 70 2.73 -1.20 5.55
N LEU A 71 1.46 -0.88 5.71
CA LEU A 71 0.36 -1.83 5.74
C LEU A 71 -0.49 -1.64 4.49
N THR A 72 -0.71 -2.72 3.76
CA THR A 72 -1.69 -2.74 2.66
C THR A 72 -2.74 -3.80 2.93
N ALA A 73 -4.00 -3.42 2.92
CA ALA A 73 -5.12 -4.34 2.88
C ALA A 73 -5.53 -4.60 1.44
N VAL A 74 -5.74 -5.86 1.11
CA VAL A 74 -6.32 -6.31 -0.16
C VAL A 74 -7.67 -6.94 0.12
N ALA A 75 -8.71 -6.45 -0.54
CA ALA A 75 -10.05 -7.03 -0.51
C ALA A 75 -10.39 -7.58 -1.89
N VAL A 76 -10.89 -8.81 -1.93
CA VAL A 76 -11.32 -9.50 -3.16
C VAL A 76 -12.78 -9.90 -3.02
N PHE A 77 -13.56 -9.60 -4.04
CA PHE A 77 -14.99 -9.89 -4.12
C PHE A 77 -15.25 -10.72 -5.37
N TYR A 78 -15.85 -11.87 -5.18
CA TYR A 78 -16.16 -12.77 -6.29
C TYR A 78 -17.39 -13.65 -5.96
N GLN A 79 -18.36 -13.64 -6.83
CA GLN A 79 -19.58 -14.49 -6.71
C GLN A 79 -20.25 -14.41 -5.32
N GLY A 80 -20.41 -13.19 -4.80
CA GLY A 80 -21.02 -12.95 -3.49
C GLY A 80 -20.13 -13.26 -2.29
N LYS A 81 -18.88 -13.69 -2.52
CA LYS A 81 -17.88 -13.91 -1.48
C LYS A 81 -16.99 -12.70 -1.34
N GLU A 82 -16.53 -12.45 -0.12
CA GLU A 82 -15.61 -11.37 0.25
C GLU A 82 -14.46 -11.94 1.06
N ALA A 83 -13.23 -11.61 0.69
CA ALA A 83 -12.04 -11.91 1.47
C ALA A 83 -11.18 -10.64 1.62
N VAL A 84 -10.55 -10.47 2.77
CA VAL A 84 -9.63 -9.37 3.03
C VAL A 84 -8.40 -9.90 3.77
N LYS A 85 -7.21 -9.44 3.36
CA LYS A 85 -5.95 -9.72 4.05
C LYS A 85 -5.12 -8.44 4.16
N VAL A 86 -4.34 -8.34 5.23
CA VAL A 86 -3.39 -7.25 5.45
C VAL A 86 -1.97 -7.79 5.36
N GLU A 87 -1.14 -7.11 4.58
CA GLU A 87 0.30 -7.33 4.51
C GLU A 87 1.03 -6.18 5.20
N LYS A 88 2.05 -6.51 5.99
CA LYS A 88 2.86 -5.53 6.72
C LYS A 88 4.33 -5.69 6.35
N THR A 89 5.00 -4.58 6.07
CA THR A 89 6.42 -4.55 5.72
C THR A 89 7.11 -3.44 6.48
N ASP A 90 8.25 -3.73 7.09
CA ASP A 90 9.10 -2.74 7.71
C ASP A 90 9.98 -2.07 6.66
N VAL A 91 10.07 -0.74 6.71
CA VAL A 91 10.88 0.07 5.80
C VAL A 91 11.79 0.98 6.62
N GLU A 92 13.10 0.83 6.44
CA GLU A 92 14.10 1.67 7.08
C GLU A 92 14.55 2.79 6.15
N PHE A 93 14.48 4.03 6.62
CA PHE A 93 15.02 5.19 5.92
C PHE A 93 16.43 5.51 6.35
N TYR A 94 17.25 5.96 5.40
CA TYR A 94 18.47 6.68 5.74
C TYR A 94 18.14 7.95 6.54
N PRO A 95 19.05 8.44 7.41
CA PRO A 95 18.97 9.82 7.90
C PRO A 95 18.95 10.78 6.72
N LEU A 96 17.97 11.66 6.66
CA LEU A 96 17.78 12.61 5.56
C LEU A 96 18.13 14.03 6.01
N THR A 97 18.89 14.77 5.20
CA THR A 97 19.09 16.19 5.42
C THR A 97 17.88 16.99 4.91
N LYS A 98 17.74 18.23 5.38
CA LYS A 98 16.69 19.12 4.91
C LYS A 98 16.80 19.36 3.39
N GLU A 99 18.00 19.49 2.88
CA GLU A 99 18.27 19.68 1.45
C GLU A 99 17.82 18.47 0.62
N GLN A 100 18.05 17.26 1.12
CA GLN A 100 17.58 16.03 0.47
C GLN A 100 16.06 15.95 0.44
N ILE A 101 15.40 16.28 1.54
CA ILE A 101 13.94 16.33 1.64
C ILE A 101 13.37 17.34 0.65
N LEU A 102 13.90 18.56 0.61
CA LEU A 102 13.46 19.60 -0.31
C LEU A 102 13.72 19.22 -1.77
N SER A 103 14.85 18.60 -2.08
CA SER A 103 15.16 18.10 -3.42
C SER A 103 14.16 17.03 -3.86
N TYR A 104 13.82 16.11 -2.98
CA TYR A 104 12.81 15.09 -3.25
C TYR A 104 11.41 15.70 -3.46
N LEU A 105 11.05 16.68 -2.65
CA LEU A 105 9.78 17.40 -2.78
C LEU A 105 9.61 18.04 -4.17
N HIS A 106 10.68 18.61 -4.73
CA HIS A 106 10.66 19.23 -6.06
C HIS A 106 10.32 18.26 -7.19
N THR A 107 10.45 16.95 -6.99
CA THR A 107 10.05 15.95 -7.99
C THR A 107 8.54 15.86 -8.16
N GLY A 108 7.76 16.37 -7.21
CA GLY A 108 6.31 16.20 -7.14
C GLY A 108 5.86 14.80 -6.70
N GLU A 109 6.76 13.83 -6.66
CA GLU A 109 6.47 12.43 -6.32
C GLU A 109 5.83 12.24 -4.93
N PRO A 110 6.20 13.02 -3.87
CA PRO A 110 5.63 12.87 -2.54
C PRO A 110 4.12 13.09 -2.43
N MET A 111 3.54 13.90 -3.30
CA MET A 111 2.25 14.56 -3.04
C MET A 111 1.03 13.65 -3.09
N ASP A 112 1.09 12.53 -3.76
CA ASP A 112 -0.04 11.60 -3.91
C ASP A 112 0.13 10.27 -3.16
N LYS A 113 1.14 10.19 -2.28
CA LYS A 113 1.53 8.95 -1.63
C LYS A 113 1.43 9.01 -0.11
N ALA A 114 0.95 7.92 0.50
CA ALA A 114 0.97 7.76 1.96
C ALA A 114 2.41 7.88 2.48
N GLY A 115 2.62 8.64 3.54
CA GLY A 115 3.96 8.90 4.10
C GLY A 115 4.83 9.81 3.23
N ALA A 116 4.29 10.40 2.17
CA ALA A 116 4.96 11.34 1.28
C ALA A 116 6.15 10.74 0.51
N TYR A 117 6.16 9.45 0.20
CA TYR A 117 7.21 8.83 -0.64
C TYR A 117 6.70 7.63 -1.43
N GLY A 118 7.39 7.32 -2.52
CA GLY A 118 7.18 6.11 -3.30
C GLY A 118 8.49 5.36 -3.50
N ILE A 119 8.49 4.06 -3.19
CA ILE A 119 9.70 3.22 -3.29
C ILE A 119 10.09 2.93 -4.75
N GLN A 120 9.13 2.96 -5.68
CA GLN A 120 9.39 2.67 -7.10
C GLN A 120 10.14 3.77 -7.83
N GLY A 121 9.94 5.02 -7.45
CA GLY A 121 10.54 6.15 -8.13
C GLY A 121 11.84 6.60 -7.46
N ARG A 122 12.02 7.91 -7.40
CA ARG A 122 13.19 8.53 -6.77
C ARG A 122 13.22 8.32 -5.25
N GLY A 123 12.05 8.04 -4.65
CA GLY A 123 11.94 7.66 -3.24
C GLY A 123 12.70 6.38 -2.87
N ALA A 124 13.10 5.56 -3.84
CA ALA A 124 13.99 4.44 -3.60
C ALA A 124 15.32 4.87 -2.95
N LEU A 125 15.79 6.09 -3.23
CA LEU A 125 17.03 6.63 -2.67
C LEU A 125 16.92 6.98 -1.17
N LEU A 126 15.71 7.10 -0.64
CA LEU A 126 15.45 7.36 0.77
C LEU A 126 15.52 6.08 1.61
N VAL A 127 15.29 4.93 0.98
CA VAL A 127 15.15 3.63 1.63
C VAL A 127 16.49 2.94 1.77
N LYS A 128 16.87 2.62 3.02
CA LYS A 128 18.06 1.84 3.34
C LYS A 128 17.82 0.34 3.20
N GLY A 129 16.63 -0.12 3.55
CA GLY A 129 16.25 -1.53 3.45
C GLY A 129 14.78 -1.76 3.77
N ILE A 130 14.31 -2.94 3.44
CA ILE A 130 12.97 -3.40 3.80
C ILE A 130 13.03 -4.81 4.40
N ASN A 131 12.07 -5.09 5.28
CA ASN A 131 11.83 -6.45 5.79
C ASN A 131 10.36 -6.79 5.55
N GLY A 132 10.10 -7.61 4.53
CA GLY A 132 8.77 -7.99 4.10
C GLY A 132 8.63 -8.00 2.58
N SER A 133 7.46 -7.61 2.09
CA SER A 133 7.11 -7.64 0.68
C SER A 133 7.32 -6.28 0.00
N TYR A 134 8.16 -6.26 -1.04
CA TYR A 134 8.36 -5.07 -1.87
C TYR A 134 7.06 -4.62 -2.55
N SER A 135 6.30 -5.56 -3.12
CA SER A 135 5.03 -5.23 -3.76
C SER A 135 3.98 -4.68 -2.79
N ASN A 136 4.05 -5.05 -1.51
CA ASN A 136 3.26 -4.42 -0.47
C ASN A 136 3.63 -2.93 -0.31
N VAL A 137 4.90 -2.60 -0.24
CA VAL A 137 5.37 -1.21 -0.11
C VAL A 137 4.97 -0.38 -1.33
N VAL A 138 4.94 -0.99 -2.51
CA VAL A 138 4.42 -0.35 -3.74
C VAL A 138 2.93 -0.03 -3.64
N GLY A 139 2.15 -0.86 -2.94
CA GLY A 139 0.72 -0.63 -2.71
C GLY A 139 -0.21 -1.77 -3.12
N LEU A 140 0.32 -2.88 -3.66
CA LEU A 140 -0.45 -4.08 -3.97
C LEU A 140 0.42 -5.33 -3.76
N PRO A 141 0.26 -6.06 -2.65
CA PRO A 141 1.05 -7.25 -2.36
C PRO A 141 0.63 -8.41 -3.30
N LEU A 142 1.43 -8.63 -4.35
CA LEU A 142 1.09 -9.54 -5.43
C LEU A 142 0.99 -10.99 -4.97
N GLY A 143 1.92 -11.46 -4.15
CA GLY A 143 1.89 -12.84 -3.65
C GLY A 143 0.64 -13.13 -2.80
N THR A 144 0.24 -12.20 -1.96
CA THR A 144 -0.99 -12.30 -1.15
C THR A 144 -2.23 -12.27 -2.04
N LEU A 145 -2.30 -11.34 -2.99
CA LEU A 145 -3.42 -11.23 -3.93
C LEU A 145 -3.62 -12.53 -4.73
N ILE A 146 -2.55 -13.08 -5.30
CA ILE A 146 -2.63 -14.29 -6.10
C ILE A 146 -3.15 -15.48 -5.27
N ARG A 147 -2.67 -15.63 -4.05
CA ARG A 147 -3.15 -16.70 -3.16
C ARG A 147 -4.63 -16.53 -2.80
N MET A 148 -5.07 -15.30 -2.56
CA MET A 148 -6.50 -15.01 -2.34
C MET A 148 -7.35 -15.39 -3.55
N LEU A 149 -6.90 -15.06 -4.77
CA LEU A 149 -7.59 -15.40 -6.00
C LEU A 149 -7.66 -16.92 -6.22
N MET A 150 -6.61 -17.65 -5.87
CA MET A 150 -6.59 -19.11 -5.92
C MET A 150 -7.54 -19.73 -4.90
N GLU A 151 -7.53 -19.27 -3.66
CA GLU A 151 -8.41 -19.72 -2.58
C GLU A 151 -9.89 -19.48 -2.90
N MET A 152 -10.20 -18.39 -3.62
CA MET A 152 -11.56 -18.06 -4.05
C MET A 152 -11.98 -18.75 -5.35
N GLY A 153 -11.11 -19.54 -5.98
CA GLY A 153 -11.39 -20.24 -7.21
C GLY A 153 -11.40 -19.39 -8.47
N VAL A 154 -10.82 -18.18 -8.41
CA VAL A 154 -10.73 -17.26 -9.56
C VAL A 154 -9.68 -17.73 -10.56
N ILE A 155 -8.53 -18.20 -10.06
CA ILE A 155 -7.43 -18.75 -10.84
C ILE A 155 -6.99 -20.10 -10.29
N ASN A 156 -6.34 -20.90 -11.11
CA ASN A 156 -5.72 -22.17 -10.70
C ASN A 156 -4.20 -22.15 -10.88
N ASN A 157 -3.51 -23.21 -10.45
CA ASN A 157 -2.07 -23.32 -10.53
C ASN A 157 -1.54 -23.19 -11.96
N ASP A 158 -2.25 -23.76 -12.94
CA ASP A 158 -1.81 -23.74 -14.34
C ASP A 158 -1.87 -22.32 -14.93
N GLN A 159 -2.73 -21.46 -14.39
CA GLN A 159 -2.89 -20.07 -14.83
C GLN A 159 -1.85 -19.13 -14.21
N LEU A 160 -1.21 -19.55 -13.11
CA LEU A 160 -0.35 -18.69 -12.31
C LEU A 160 0.84 -18.11 -13.10
N PHE A 161 1.44 -18.90 -13.99
CA PHE A 161 2.59 -18.50 -14.83
C PHE A 161 2.34 -18.70 -16.33
N ASN A 162 1.15 -19.21 -16.71
CA ASN A 162 0.77 -19.31 -18.12
C ASN A 162 0.37 -17.93 -18.66
N GLN A 163 1.35 -17.19 -19.09
CA GLN A 163 1.11 -16.22 -20.15
C GLN A 163 1.06 -17.04 -21.42
N GLY A 164 -0.07 -17.00 -22.14
CA GLY A 164 -0.24 -17.73 -23.38
C GLY A 164 0.88 -17.47 -24.39
N LEU A 165 1.96 -18.17 -24.22
CA LEU A 165 2.91 -18.41 -25.26
C LEU A 165 2.31 -19.56 -26.07
N SER A 166 1.42 -19.17 -27.00
CA SER A 166 1.19 -20.04 -28.14
C SER A 166 2.54 -20.27 -28.83
N PRO A 167 2.90 -21.54 -29.14
CA PRO A 167 4.12 -21.84 -29.87
C PRO A 167 4.15 -21.16 -31.24
#